data_94dc4e712fdc2eb333ef3c01d524e3bf
#
_entry.id   94dc4e712fdc2eb333ef3c01d524e3bf
#
_cell.length_a   1.000
_cell.length_b   1.000
_cell.length_c   1.000
_cell.angle_alpha   90.00
_cell.angle_beta   90.00
_cell.angle_gamma   90.00
#
_symmetry.space_group_name_H-M   'P 1'
#
loop_
_entity.id
_entity.type
_entity.pdbx_description
1 polymer ?
#
loop_
_entity_poly.entity_id
_entity_poly.type
_entity_poly.pdbx_seq_one_letter_code
_entity_poly.pdbx_strand_id
1 'polypeptide(L)'
;AAEQQDGLNYDLWADTALTTGPTGQLSYSLSTTMPREHADSEFASVNAARYSGGDTNVPKDVDSLAADHTSTARSDLEKARAIEQFLHTDGYYSNEDTINSRPGSSQDRIERMISAEALVGDDEQYATLMALMLHSQGINARVVMGAYREGTSGGVDLTGSDMHAWVEVEFPGVGWATFDPTPPRDQQPTTQVNKPKSVPKPQVLQPPEP
;
A
#
# COMPACT_ATOMS: atom_id res chain seq x y z
N ALA A 1 -16.33 0.18 28.40
CA ALA A 1 -15.75 -1.03 29.02
C ALA A 1 -16.10 -2.20 28.13
N ALA A 2 -15.10 -2.76 27.43
CA ALA A 2 -15.29 -4.01 26.70
C ALA A 2 -15.53 -5.10 27.74
N GLU A 3 -16.67 -5.80 27.70
CA GLU A 3 -16.79 -7.09 28.34
C GLU A 3 -15.76 -7.99 27.64
N GLN A 4 -14.79 -8.40 28.40
CA GLN A 4 -13.73 -9.28 27.93
C GLN A 4 -14.34 -10.67 27.70
N GLN A 5 -14.68 -10.96 26.43
CA GLN A 5 -14.97 -12.33 26.04
C GLN A 5 -13.66 -13.10 25.95
N ASP A 6 -13.64 -14.31 26.51
CA ASP A 6 -12.49 -15.22 26.42
C ASP A 6 -12.07 -15.38 24.94
N GLY A 7 -10.81 -15.05 24.64
CA GLY A 7 -10.24 -15.13 23.29
C GLY A 7 -10.23 -13.83 22.47
N LEU A 8 -10.70 -12.70 23.02
CA LEU A 8 -10.54 -11.40 22.39
C LEU A 8 -9.26 -10.73 22.89
N ASN A 9 -8.35 -10.43 21.99
CA ASN A 9 -7.12 -9.69 22.27
C ASN A 9 -7.18 -8.34 21.54
N TYR A 10 -6.94 -7.25 22.25
CA TYR A 10 -6.90 -5.92 21.70
C TYR A 10 -5.46 -5.44 21.63
N ASP A 11 -5.01 -5.08 20.43
CA ASP A 11 -3.70 -4.45 20.21
C ASP A 11 -3.86 -2.93 20.19
N LEU A 12 -3.30 -2.28 21.20
CA LEU A 12 -3.35 -0.83 21.37
C LEU A 12 -2.54 -0.07 20.30
N TRP A 13 -1.53 -0.70 19.72
CA TRP A 13 -0.68 -0.08 18.70
C TRP A 13 -1.34 -0.11 17.30
N ALA A 14 -1.99 -1.22 17.00
CA ALA A 14 -2.68 -1.40 15.74
C ALA A 14 -4.14 -0.93 15.79
N ASP A 15 -4.64 -0.55 16.96
CA ASP A 15 -6.05 -0.23 17.23
C ASP A 15 -7.00 -1.33 16.70
N THR A 16 -6.59 -2.60 16.89
CA THR A 16 -7.21 -3.77 16.29
C THR A 16 -7.57 -4.78 17.33
N ALA A 17 -8.77 -5.33 17.23
CA ALA A 17 -9.23 -6.45 18.04
C ALA A 17 -9.10 -7.77 17.28
N LEU A 18 -8.40 -8.73 17.86
CA LEU A 18 -8.22 -10.08 17.32
C LEU A 18 -8.94 -11.10 18.19
N THR A 19 -9.68 -11.99 17.58
CA THR A 19 -10.30 -13.11 18.26
C THR A 19 -9.65 -14.43 17.84
N THR A 20 -9.37 -15.29 18.83
CA THR A 20 -8.93 -16.67 18.62
C THR A 20 -10.10 -17.67 18.66
N GLY A 21 -11.33 -17.17 18.70
CA GLY A 21 -12.53 -17.97 18.74
C GLY A 21 -12.83 -18.74 17.45
N PRO A 22 -13.83 -19.62 17.45
CA PRO A 22 -14.20 -20.42 16.30
C PRO A 22 -14.64 -19.53 15.13
N THR A 23 -14.29 -19.94 13.91
CA THR A 23 -14.64 -19.30 12.64
C THR A 23 -16.12 -19.50 12.30
N GLY A 24 -17.01 -18.96 13.12
CA GLY A 24 -18.45 -18.96 12.88
C GLY A 24 -18.98 -17.54 12.74
N GLN A 25 -20.27 -17.42 12.56
CA GLN A 25 -20.92 -16.11 12.56
C GLN A 25 -20.73 -15.47 13.94
N LEU A 26 -20.08 -14.31 13.96
CA LEU A 26 -19.85 -13.52 15.17
C LEU A 26 -20.70 -12.26 15.12
N SER A 27 -21.45 -12.00 16.19
CA SER A 27 -22.13 -10.71 16.39
C SER A 27 -21.45 -9.97 17.54
N TYR A 28 -21.11 -8.71 17.32
CA TYR A 28 -20.50 -7.86 18.34
C TYR A 28 -21.04 -6.43 18.24
N SER A 29 -20.89 -5.69 19.32
CA SER A 29 -21.17 -4.27 19.36
C SER A 29 -19.89 -3.53 19.73
N LEU A 30 -19.55 -2.52 18.97
CA LEU A 30 -18.42 -1.64 19.21
C LEU A 30 -18.93 -0.23 19.46
N SER A 31 -18.46 0.40 20.53
CA SER A 31 -18.67 1.82 20.79
C SER A 31 -17.32 2.50 20.80
N THR A 32 -17.11 3.40 19.87
CA THR A 32 -15.86 4.15 19.74
C THR A 32 -16.12 5.64 19.52
N THR A 33 -15.13 6.45 19.82
CA THR A 33 -15.15 7.86 19.44
C THR A 33 -14.34 7.96 18.14
N MET A 34 -15.01 8.39 17.07
CA MET A 34 -14.32 8.62 15.81
C MET A 34 -13.27 9.73 15.98
N PRO A 35 -12.03 9.52 15.50
CA PRO A 35 -11.07 10.60 15.41
C PRO A 35 -11.65 11.77 14.63
N ARG A 36 -11.26 12.98 15.01
CA ARG A 36 -11.61 14.17 14.23
C ARG A 36 -10.88 14.10 12.89
N GLU A 37 -11.60 14.32 11.82
CA GLU A 37 -10.98 14.56 10.51
C GLU A 37 -10.31 15.95 10.51
N HIS A 38 -9.08 15.99 10.05
CA HIS A 38 -8.27 17.19 9.94
C HIS A 38 -8.10 17.57 8.47
N ALA A 39 -8.20 18.86 8.17
CA ALA A 39 -7.87 19.36 6.85
C ALA A 39 -6.35 19.41 6.65
N ASP A 40 -5.87 19.26 5.41
CA ASP A 40 -4.45 19.36 5.07
C ASP A 40 -3.77 20.63 5.60
N SER A 41 -4.50 21.74 5.67
CA SER A 41 -4.01 23.00 6.23
C SER A 41 -3.60 22.93 7.71
N GLU A 42 -4.15 22.00 8.47
CA GLU A 42 -3.79 21.79 9.88
C GLU A 42 -2.44 21.06 10.00
N PHE A 43 -2.12 20.22 9.04
CA PHE A 43 -0.85 19.48 8.96
C PHE A 43 0.29 20.29 8.30
N ALA A 44 -0.03 21.23 7.40
CA ALA A 44 0.94 21.89 6.54
C ALA A 44 2.06 22.64 7.29
N SER A 45 1.80 23.09 8.53
CA SER A 45 2.77 23.81 9.37
C SER A 45 3.50 22.92 10.38
N VAL A 46 3.19 21.61 10.41
CA VAL A 46 3.75 20.65 11.37
C VAL A 46 4.65 19.67 10.63
N ASN A 47 5.83 19.40 11.17
CA ASN A 47 6.66 18.32 10.65
C ASN A 47 6.08 16.98 11.08
N ALA A 48 6.11 16.02 10.18
CA ALA A 48 5.75 14.64 10.51
C ALA A 48 6.70 14.05 11.58
N ALA A 49 6.20 13.09 12.32
CA ALA A 49 7.03 12.30 13.23
C ALA A 49 8.19 11.65 12.44
N ARG A 50 9.37 11.59 13.06
CA ARG A 50 10.55 11.06 12.40
C ARG A 50 10.57 9.54 12.47
N TYR A 51 10.77 8.92 11.31
CA TYR A 51 11.03 7.51 11.23
C TYR A 51 12.40 7.20 11.83
N SER A 52 12.44 6.35 12.85
CA SER A 52 13.65 5.92 13.54
C SER A 52 13.92 4.42 13.45
N GLY A 53 13.06 3.71 12.72
CA GLY A 53 13.25 2.28 12.46
C GLY A 53 14.33 2.05 11.40
N GLY A 54 14.85 0.85 11.35
CA GLY A 54 15.68 0.37 10.25
C GLY A 54 14.86 -0.63 9.46
N ASP A 55 14.34 -0.22 8.30
CA ASP A 55 13.73 -1.18 7.40
C ASP A 55 14.79 -2.16 6.92
N THR A 56 14.55 -3.43 7.15
CA THR A 56 15.33 -4.51 6.56
C THR A 56 14.67 -4.94 5.26
N ASN A 57 15.46 -5.28 4.26
CA ASN A 57 14.95 -5.70 2.96
C ASN A 57 14.21 -4.59 2.18
N VAL A 58 14.69 -3.35 2.27
CA VAL A 58 14.19 -2.27 1.42
C VAL A 58 14.58 -2.55 -0.04
N PRO A 59 13.64 -2.46 -0.98
CA PRO A 59 13.93 -2.61 -2.39
C PRO A 59 14.94 -1.57 -2.87
N LYS A 60 15.76 -1.95 -3.85
CA LYS A 60 16.65 -0.99 -4.50
C LYS A 60 15.83 0.11 -5.17
N ASP A 61 16.43 1.28 -5.26
CA ASP A 61 15.90 2.44 -5.95
C ASP A 61 14.69 3.12 -5.29
N VAL A 62 14.17 2.62 -4.15
CA VAL A 62 13.10 3.30 -3.40
C VAL A 62 13.52 4.72 -3.00
N ASP A 63 14.75 4.88 -2.51
CA ASP A 63 15.29 6.18 -2.08
C ASP A 63 15.34 7.16 -3.27
N SER A 64 15.83 6.71 -4.42
CA SER A 64 15.91 7.52 -5.64
C SER A 64 14.54 7.90 -6.13
N LEU A 65 13.61 6.93 -6.18
CA LEU A 65 12.24 7.15 -6.61
C LEU A 65 11.53 8.17 -5.70
N ALA A 66 11.71 8.06 -4.38
CA ALA A 66 11.16 9.01 -3.43
C ALA A 66 11.75 10.40 -3.62
N ALA A 67 13.08 10.51 -3.77
CA ALA A 67 13.76 11.79 -3.96
C ALA A 67 13.33 12.50 -5.25
N ASP A 68 13.16 11.76 -6.34
CA ASP A 68 12.74 12.32 -7.64
C ASP A 68 11.36 12.98 -7.53
N HIS A 69 10.41 12.33 -6.85
CA HIS A 69 9.04 12.83 -6.73
C HIS A 69 8.84 13.85 -5.60
N THR A 70 9.78 13.94 -4.66
CA THR A 70 9.69 14.91 -3.53
C THR A 70 10.61 16.11 -3.67
N SER A 71 11.36 16.22 -4.76
CA SER A 71 12.42 17.23 -4.95
C SER A 71 11.95 18.68 -4.84
N THR A 72 10.68 18.97 -5.12
CA THR A 72 10.09 20.31 -5.07
C THR A 72 9.27 20.56 -3.79
N ALA A 73 9.02 19.52 -3.01
CA ALA A 73 8.22 19.60 -1.79
C ALA A 73 8.96 20.37 -0.68
N ARG A 74 8.24 21.24 0.02
CA ARG A 74 8.77 22.12 1.05
C ARG A 74 8.39 21.71 2.47
N SER A 75 7.44 20.80 2.61
CA SER A 75 6.97 20.25 3.89
C SER A 75 6.83 18.74 3.81
N ASP A 76 6.76 18.08 4.95
CA ASP A 76 6.56 16.64 5.01
C ASP A 76 5.17 16.24 4.47
N LEU A 77 4.15 17.07 4.66
CA LEU A 77 2.85 16.88 4.03
C LEU A 77 2.95 16.94 2.50
N GLU A 78 3.63 17.94 1.96
CA GLU A 78 3.82 18.06 0.50
C GLU A 78 4.57 16.87 -0.08
N LYS A 79 5.57 16.33 0.63
CA LYS A 79 6.25 15.09 0.22
C LYS A 79 5.30 13.91 0.16
N ALA A 80 4.48 13.73 1.22
CA ALA A 80 3.53 12.63 1.26
C ALA A 80 2.48 12.74 0.14
N ARG A 81 1.93 13.95 -0.10
CA ARG A 81 0.98 14.18 -1.19
C ARG A 81 1.61 14.01 -2.58
N ALA A 82 2.88 14.39 -2.75
CA ALA A 82 3.59 14.20 -4.02
C ALA A 82 3.80 12.71 -4.33
N ILE A 83 4.18 11.91 -3.34
CA ILE A 83 4.32 10.46 -3.49
C ILE A 83 2.96 9.80 -3.78
N GLU A 84 1.93 10.15 -3.00
CA GLU A 84 0.56 9.67 -3.21
C GLU A 84 0.10 9.97 -4.63
N GLN A 85 0.21 11.21 -5.08
CA GLN A 85 -0.20 11.63 -6.42
C GLN A 85 0.54 10.88 -7.52
N PHE A 86 1.85 10.71 -7.38
CA PHE A 86 2.66 9.94 -8.32
C PHE A 86 2.14 8.50 -8.45
N LEU A 87 2.01 7.80 -7.33
CA LEU A 87 1.58 6.41 -7.33
C LEU A 87 0.14 6.24 -7.85
N HIS A 88 -0.75 7.14 -7.44
CA HIS A 88 -2.15 7.13 -7.87
C HIS A 88 -2.33 7.46 -9.37
N THR A 89 -1.51 8.36 -9.91
CA THR A 89 -1.67 8.85 -11.29
C THR A 89 -0.91 7.99 -12.30
N ASP A 90 0.34 7.59 -11.98
CA ASP A 90 1.23 6.90 -12.91
C ASP A 90 1.18 5.37 -12.73
N GLY A 91 0.54 4.90 -11.67
CA GLY A 91 0.33 3.50 -11.39
C GLY A 91 -0.81 2.89 -12.20
N TYR A 92 -0.87 1.56 -12.25
CA TYR A 92 -1.97 0.79 -12.83
C TYR A 92 -2.49 -0.21 -11.81
N TYR A 93 -3.80 -0.30 -11.71
CA TYR A 93 -4.45 -1.24 -10.80
C TYR A 93 -4.53 -2.64 -11.40
N SER A 94 -4.15 -3.64 -10.64
CA SER A 94 -4.42 -5.04 -10.94
C SER A 94 -4.35 -5.88 -9.67
N ASN A 95 -5.42 -6.59 -9.37
CA ASN A 95 -5.52 -7.60 -8.32
C ASN A 95 -5.54 -9.04 -8.88
N GLU A 96 -5.20 -9.21 -10.15
CA GLU A 96 -5.15 -10.52 -10.78
C GLU A 96 -3.83 -11.23 -10.42
N ASP A 97 -3.89 -12.52 -10.10
CA ASP A 97 -2.69 -13.35 -9.92
C ASP A 97 -2.03 -13.63 -11.28
N THR A 98 -1.38 -12.61 -11.80
CA THR A 98 -0.64 -12.65 -13.05
C THR A 98 0.86 -12.53 -12.77
N ILE A 99 1.67 -12.75 -13.81
CA ILE A 99 3.12 -12.62 -13.69
C ILE A 99 3.56 -11.20 -13.31
N ASN A 100 2.73 -10.20 -13.60
CA ASN A 100 2.99 -8.78 -13.36
C ASN A 100 2.30 -8.25 -12.09
N SER A 101 1.34 -9.00 -11.54
CA SER A 101 0.56 -8.60 -10.37
C SER A 101 0.37 -9.77 -9.42
N ARG A 102 1.48 -10.24 -8.84
CA ARG A 102 1.41 -11.26 -7.79
C ARG A 102 1.01 -10.63 -6.47
N PRO A 103 0.17 -11.31 -5.67
CA PRO A 103 -0.15 -10.86 -4.32
C PRO A 103 1.08 -10.84 -3.41
N GLY A 104 0.98 -10.10 -2.32
CA GLY A 104 2.04 -9.92 -1.34
C GLY A 104 2.91 -8.71 -1.61
N SER A 105 3.59 -8.26 -0.55
CA SER A 105 4.42 -7.05 -0.51
C SER A 105 5.88 -7.37 -0.13
N SER A 106 6.38 -8.55 -0.52
CA SER A 106 7.77 -8.91 -0.30
C SER A 106 8.73 -7.97 -1.05
N GLN A 107 9.96 -7.88 -0.58
CA GLN A 107 11.00 -7.08 -1.24
C GLN A 107 11.08 -7.37 -2.74
N ASP A 108 11.17 -8.64 -3.14
CA ASP A 108 11.22 -9.06 -4.55
C ASP A 108 9.99 -8.60 -5.36
N ARG A 109 8.80 -8.60 -4.73
CA ARG A 109 7.58 -8.13 -5.39
C ARG A 109 7.61 -6.62 -5.65
N ILE A 110 8.04 -5.85 -4.65
CA ILE A 110 8.15 -4.39 -4.79
C ILE A 110 9.29 -4.01 -5.73
N GLU A 111 10.45 -4.69 -5.69
CA GLU A 111 11.54 -4.47 -6.65
C GLU A 111 11.09 -4.70 -8.09
N ARG A 112 10.32 -5.75 -8.36
CA ARG A 112 9.76 -6.00 -9.70
C ARG A 112 8.78 -4.94 -10.13
N MET A 113 7.95 -4.45 -9.21
CA MET A 113 7.00 -3.37 -9.48
C MET A 113 7.73 -2.08 -9.90
N ILE A 114 8.78 -1.70 -9.17
CA ILE A 114 9.57 -0.50 -9.45
C ILE A 114 10.39 -0.65 -10.75
N SER A 115 10.93 -1.84 -11.00
CA SER A 115 11.81 -2.11 -12.16
C SER A 115 11.05 -2.36 -13.46
N ALA A 116 9.73 -2.49 -13.42
CA ALA A 116 8.90 -2.72 -14.61
C ALA A 116 8.72 -1.43 -15.44
N GLU A 117 8.32 -1.57 -16.70
CA GLU A 117 7.98 -0.43 -17.56
C GLU A 117 6.75 0.34 -17.03
N ALA A 118 5.92 -0.31 -16.22
CA ALA A 118 4.76 0.29 -15.59
C ALA A 118 4.61 -0.27 -14.17
N LEU A 119 4.25 0.60 -13.24
CA LEU A 119 3.90 0.22 -11.88
C LEU A 119 2.55 -0.50 -11.90
N VAL A 120 2.51 -1.78 -11.56
CA VAL A 120 1.27 -2.56 -11.53
C VAL A 120 1.12 -3.26 -10.18
N GLY A 121 0.01 -3.04 -9.53
CA GLY A 121 -0.29 -3.62 -8.24
C GLY A 121 -1.72 -3.33 -7.78
N ASP A 122 -2.01 -3.74 -6.56
CA ASP A 122 -3.23 -3.41 -5.84
C ASP A 122 -2.95 -2.55 -4.60
N ASP A 123 -3.94 -2.35 -3.78
CA ASP A 123 -3.88 -1.54 -2.56
C ASP A 123 -2.68 -1.93 -1.68
N GLU A 124 -2.40 -3.22 -1.52
CA GLU A 124 -1.34 -3.75 -0.66
C GLU A 124 0.05 -3.29 -1.11
N GLN A 125 0.35 -3.40 -2.40
CA GLN A 125 1.66 -3.04 -2.93
C GLN A 125 1.85 -1.53 -2.96
N TYR A 126 0.82 -0.77 -3.34
CA TYR A 126 0.90 0.70 -3.38
C TYR A 126 1.07 1.29 -1.99
N ALA A 127 0.30 0.83 -1.00
CA ALA A 127 0.46 1.28 0.38
C ALA A 127 1.85 0.91 0.94
N THR A 128 2.34 -0.29 0.65
CA THR A 128 3.69 -0.71 1.07
C THR A 128 4.78 0.15 0.42
N LEU A 129 4.70 0.38 -0.89
CA LEU A 129 5.68 1.20 -1.61
C LEU A 129 5.68 2.63 -1.09
N MET A 130 4.51 3.24 -0.89
CA MET A 130 4.40 4.59 -0.34
C MET A 130 5.02 4.68 1.07
N ALA A 131 4.73 3.73 1.95
CA ALA A 131 5.31 3.71 3.29
C ALA A 131 6.85 3.62 3.25
N LEU A 132 7.41 2.76 2.40
CA LEU A 132 8.86 2.65 2.21
C LEU A 132 9.48 3.94 1.64
N MET A 133 8.82 4.58 0.68
CA MET A 133 9.27 5.87 0.13
C MET A 133 9.26 6.98 1.20
N LEU A 134 8.24 7.02 2.06
CA LEU A 134 8.15 7.96 3.18
C LEU A 134 9.23 7.69 4.24
N HIS A 135 9.46 6.43 4.59
CA HIS A 135 10.54 6.03 5.51
C HIS A 135 11.90 6.47 4.99
N SER A 136 12.17 6.32 3.70
CA SER A 136 13.42 6.78 3.08
C SER A 136 13.61 8.30 3.19
N GLN A 137 12.50 9.05 3.24
CA GLN A 137 12.50 10.50 3.49
C GLN A 137 12.53 10.86 4.99
N GLY A 138 12.67 9.87 5.89
CA GLY A 138 12.69 10.06 7.33
C GLY A 138 11.33 10.38 7.95
N ILE A 139 10.24 10.09 7.26
CA ILE A 139 8.85 10.35 7.68
C ILE A 139 8.27 9.07 8.26
N ASN A 140 7.72 9.15 9.50
CA ASN A 140 7.05 8.02 10.13
C ASN A 140 5.68 7.79 9.49
N ALA A 141 5.52 6.64 8.85
CA ALA A 141 4.31 6.22 8.17
C ALA A 141 3.97 4.77 8.54
N ARG A 142 2.70 4.42 8.45
CA ARG A 142 2.24 3.05 8.63
C ARG A 142 1.27 2.64 7.53
N VAL A 143 1.31 1.37 7.15
CA VAL A 143 0.28 0.77 6.31
C VAL A 143 -0.89 0.38 7.21
N VAL A 144 -2.09 0.74 6.80
CA VAL A 144 -3.34 0.37 7.47
C VAL A 144 -4.17 -0.45 6.49
N MET A 145 -4.82 -1.49 6.99
CA MET A 145 -5.74 -2.32 6.22
C MET A 145 -7.10 -2.34 6.89
N GLY A 146 -8.15 -2.20 6.11
CA GLY A 146 -9.51 -2.23 6.61
C GLY A 146 -10.54 -2.39 5.51
N ALA A 147 -11.79 -2.52 5.92
CA ALA A 147 -12.91 -2.59 4.97
C ALA A 147 -13.77 -1.34 5.13
N TYR A 148 -13.98 -0.63 4.04
CA TYR A 148 -14.91 0.50 4.01
C TYR A 148 -15.60 0.57 2.65
N ARG A 149 -16.73 1.27 2.63
CA ARG A 149 -17.48 1.57 1.40
C ARG A 149 -17.89 3.04 1.44
N GLU A 150 -17.43 3.79 0.47
CA GLU A 150 -17.75 5.21 0.35
C GLU A 150 -19.25 5.46 0.14
N GLY A 151 -19.72 6.61 0.63
CA GLY A 151 -21.08 7.09 0.39
C GLY A 151 -22.18 6.30 1.10
N THR A 152 -21.85 5.41 2.03
CA THR A 152 -22.85 4.65 2.80
C THR A 152 -23.09 5.27 4.16
N SER A 153 -24.37 5.35 4.55
CA SER A 153 -24.81 5.72 5.90
C SER A 153 -25.79 4.68 6.42
N GLY A 154 -25.65 4.27 7.67
CA GLY A 154 -26.46 3.21 8.28
C GLY A 154 -25.79 1.84 8.20
N GLY A 155 -26.59 0.78 8.19
CA GLY A 155 -26.06 -0.59 8.04
C GLY A 155 -25.50 -0.84 6.65
N VAL A 156 -24.32 -1.46 6.56
CA VAL A 156 -23.69 -1.83 5.31
C VAL A 156 -23.18 -3.27 5.40
N ASP A 157 -23.38 -4.03 4.32
CA ASP A 157 -22.75 -5.33 4.14
C ASP A 157 -21.41 -5.15 3.43
N LEU A 158 -20.31 -5.42 4.12
CA LEU A 158 -18.97 -5.40 3.58
C LEU A 158 -18.58 -6.79 3.08
N THR A 159 -17.88 -6.82 1.97
CA THR A 159 -17.38 -8.03 1.32
C THR A 159 -15.86 -7.95 1.15
N GLY A 160 -15.22 -9.00 0.66
CA GLY A 160 -13.79 -8.99 0.37
C GLY A 160 -13.37 -7.94 -0.66
N SER A 161 -14.29 -7.48 -1.52
CA SER A 161 -14.03 -6.40 -2.48
C SER A 161 -14.01 -5.00 -1.86
N ASP A 162 -14.47 -4.87 -0.62
CA ASP A 162 -14.46 -3.63 0.14
C ASP A 162 -13.22 -3.53 1.06
N MET A 163 -12.30 -4.51 0.97
CA MET A 163 -11.00 -4.47 1.64
C MET A 163 -10.07 -3.50 0.89
N HIS A 164 -9.39 -2.66 1.66
CA HIS A 164 -8.45 -1.67 1.19
C HIS A 164 -7.21 -1.65 2.06
N ALA A 165 -6.10 -1.17 1.51
CA ALA A 165 -4.93 -0.79 2.27
C ALA A 165 -4.54 0.65 1.90
N TRP A 166 -4.18 1.44 2.92
CA TRP A 166 -3.79 2.84 2.76
C TRP A 166 -2.62 3.17 3.67
N VAL A 167 -2.15 4.39 3.61
CA VAL A 167 -1.04 4.86 4.46
C VAL A 167 -1.52 5.95 5.41
N GLU A 168 -0.99 5.92 6.61
CA GLU A 168 -1.18 7.00 7.57
C GLU A 168 0.18 7.54 8.01
N VAL A 169 0.28 8.87 8.07
CA VAL A 169 1.47 9.60 8.52
C VAL A 169 1.14 10.34 9.81
N GLU A 170 2.01 10.20 10.80
CA GLU A 170 1.85 10.85 12.10
C GLU A 170 2.35 12.29 12.06
N PHE A 171 1.50 13.23 12.48
CA PHE A 171 1.85 14.64 12.72
C PHE A 171 1.66 14.96 14.20
N PRO A 172 2.75 15.09 14.97
CA PRO A 172 2.70 15.29 16.41
C PRO A 172 1.87 16.51 16.81
N GLY A 173 0.91 16.29 17.73
CA GLY A 173 0.02 17.34 18.21
C GLY A 173 -1.21 17.62 17.33
N VAL A 174 -1.26 17.05 16.12
CA VAL A 174 -2.44 17.13 15.23
C VAL A 174 -3.12 15.76 15.15
N GLY A 175 -2.39 14.73 14.74
CA GLY A 175 -2.92 13.38 14.57
C GLY A 175 -2.35 12.68 13.36
N TRP A 176 -3.08 11.70 12.86
CA TRP A 176 -2.73 10.92 11.67
C TRP A 176 -3.41 11.50 10.43
N ALA A 177 -2.64 11.72 9.37
CA ALA A 177 -3.14 12.08 8.07
C ALA A 177 -3.20 10.84 7.18
N THR A 178 -4.30 10.65 6.48
CA THR A 178 -4.54 9.49 5.59
C THR A 178 -4.17 9.81 4.15
N PHE A 179 -3.57 8.83 3.47
CA PHE A 179 -3.14 8.87 2.08
C PHE A 179 -3.53 7.58 1.39
N ASP A 180 -4.16 7.68 0.23
CA ASP A 180 -4.48 6.51 -0.60
C ASP A 180 -3.68 6.56 -1.92
N PRO A 181 -2.57 5.84 -2.02
CA PRO A 181 -1.74 5.81 -3.21
C PRO A 181 -2.30 4.90 -4.32
N THR A 182 -3.40 4.22 -4.08
CA THR A 182 -3.94 3.21 -5.00
C THR A 182 -4.50 3.86 -6.27
N PRO A 183 -4.06 3.46 -7.46
CA PRO A 183 -4.66 3.94 -8.71
C PRO A 183 -6.14 3.57 -8.82
N PRO A 184 -6.92 4.34 -9.58
CA PRO A 184 -8.29 3.97 -9.89
C PRO A 184 -8.39 2.53 -10.46
N ARG A 185 -9.37 1.76 -10.00
CA ARG A 185 -9.54 0.34 -10.40
C ARG A 185 -9.79 0.13 -11.88
N ASP A 186 -10.25 1.14 -12.59
CA ASP A 186 -10.43 1.15 -14.04
C ASP A 186 -9.15 1.55 -14.81
N GLN A 187 -8.13 2.08 -14.12
CA GLN A 187 -6.80 2.36 -14.67
C GLN A 187 -5.97 1.07 -14.75
N GLN A 188 -6.32 0.21 -15.69
CA GLN A 188 -5.65 -1.06 -15.87
C GLN A 188 -4.53 -0.97 -16.92
N PRO A 189 -3.45 -1.77 -16.78
CA PRO A 189 -2.41 -1.79 -17.78
C PRO A 189 -2.99 -2.26 -19.11
N THR A 190 -2.70 -1.51 -20.17
CA THR A 190 -3.08 -1.93 -21.53
C THR A 190 -2.42 -3.29 -21.78
N THR A 191 -3.18 -4.32 -22.08
CA THR A 191 -2.68 -5.66 -22.31
C THR A 191 -1.65 -5.63 -23.44
N GLN A 192 -0.39 -5.49 -23.12
CA GLN A 192 0.67 -5.80 -24.06
C GLN A 192 0.63 -7.31 -24.24
N VAL A 193 0.04 -7.73 -25.36
CA VAL A 193 0.18 -9.09 -25.85
C VAL A 193 1.68 -9.33 -25.95
N ASN A 194 2.26 -10.02 -24.97
CA ASN A 194 3.62 -10.50 -25.03
C ASN A 194 3.75 -11.32 -26.31
N LYS A 195 4.26 -10.71 -27.39
CA LYS A 195 4.65 -11.46 -28.57
C LYS A 195 5.62 -12.52 -28.09
N PRO A 196 5.33 -13.83 -28.28
CA PRO A 196 6.22 -14.87 -27.84
C PRO A 196 7.61 -14.56 -28.42
N LYS A 197 8.60 -14.36 -27.56
CA LYS A 197 9.99 -14.22 -27.99
C LYS A 197 10.32 -15.48 -28.75
N SER A 198 10.56 -15.38 -30.03
CA SER A 198 10.95 -16.51 -30.90
C SER A 198 12.18 -17.18 -30.25
N VAL A 199 11.96 -18.34 -29.68
CA VAL A 199 13.05 -19.15 -29.15
C VAL A 199 13.88 -19.59 -30.36
N PRO A 200 15.19 -19.26 -30.42
CA PRO A 200 16.04 -19.72 -31.50
C PRO A 200 15.96 -21.26 -31.55
N LYS A 201 15.59 -21.80 -32.72
CA LYS A 201 15.61 -23.25 -32.91
C LYS A 201 17.04 -23.75 -32.64
N PRO A 202 17.23 -24.82 -31.83
CA PRO A 202 18.54 -25.40 -31.64
C PRO A 202 19.13 -25.77 -33.01
N GLN A 203 20.29 -25.22 -33.31
CA GLN A 203 21.05 -25.69 -34.50
C GLN A 203 21.48 -27.14 -34.26
N VAL A 204 20.88 -28.06 -34.97
CA VAL A 204 21.38 -29.43 -35.03
C VAL A 204 22.68 -29.39 -35.81
N LEU A 205 23.81 -29.51 -35.10
CA LEU A 205 25.10 -29.73 -35.73
C LEU A 205 25.02 -31.07 -36.46
N GLN A 206 25.15 -31.04 -37.81
CA GLN A 206 25.28 -32.25 -38.60
C GLN A 206 26.56 -33.00 -38.18
N PRO A 207 26.50 -34.30 -37.98
CA PRO A 207 27.71 -35.09 -37.76
C PRO A 207 28.65 -34.95 -38.98
N PRO A 208 29.96 -34.98 -38.78
CA PRO A 208 30.89 -34.99 -39.92
C PRO A 208 30.65 -36.23 -40.79
N GLU A 209 30.64 -36.01 -42.09
CA GLU A 209 30.56 -37.12 -43.05
C GLU A 209 31.80 -38.00 -42.96
N PRO A 210 31.69 -39.35 -43.21
CA PRO A 210 32.77 -40.32 -43.07
C PRO A 210 33.88 -40.17 -44.10
#